data_c7547c308911e68b73b82f5d5e06c09c
#
_entry.id   c7547c308911e68b73b82f5d5e06c09c
#
_cell.length_a   1.000
_cell.length_b   1.000
_cell.length_c   1.000
_cell.angle_alpha   90.00
_cell.angle_beta   90.00
_cell.angle_gamma   90.00
#
_symmetry.space_group_name_H-M   'P 1'
#
loop_
_entity.id
_entity.type
_entity.pdbx_description
1 polymer ?
#
loop_
_entity_poly.entity_id
_entity_poly.type
_entity_poly.pdbx_seq_one_letter_code
_entity_poly.pdbx_strand_id
1 'polypeptide(L)'
;MCIGARWANPLEVPLGGSTMQVLMETSAGNITIDLFHGSAPDTVANFVKLVEMGHYDGLHFHRVIEDFMIQGGCPHSKDPMSRRAGTGGPGWQIPCEPSALALKHDKPGVLSMANAGRNTGGSQFFLTTVATPWLNGNHAVFGAVSEGMDVVHAIERCRKLPGDRPAEPQQIIRCTVLE
;
A
#
# COMPACT_ATOMS: atom_id res chain seq x y z
N MET A 1 16.96 13.16 44.84
CA MET A 1 15.73 12.57 44.29
C MET A 1 15.63 12.93 42.83
N CYS A 2 16.02 12.03 41.93
CA CYS A 2 15.97 12.28 40.51
C CYS A 2 14.67 11.70 39.97
N ILE A 3 13.80 12.56 39.45
CA ILE A 3 12.55 12.17 38.78
C ILE A 3 12.92 11.93 37.32
N GLY A 4 12.96 10.65 36.93
CA GLY A 4 13.22 10.26 35.57
C GLY A 4 12.06 10.63 34.65
N ALA A 5 12.31 11.49 33.69
CA ALA A 5 11.39 11.77 32.59
C ALA A 5 11.25 10.53 31.75
N ARG A 6 10.07 9.92 31.74
CA ARG A 6 9.71 8.87 30.77
C ARG A 6 9.57 9.55 29.41
N TRP A 7 10.42 9.19 28.48
CA TRP A 7 10.26 9.54 27.08
C TRP A 7 9.07 8.75 26.53
N ALA A 8 8.00 9.44 26.20
CA ALA A 8 6.85 8.86 25.52
C ALA A 8 7.30 8.36 24.14
N ASN A 9 7.00 7.10 23.87
CA ASN A 9 7.26 6.48 22.57
C ASN A 9 6.29 7.11 21.55
N PRO A 10 6.75 7.74 20.45
CA PRO A 10 5.87 8.47 19.52
C PRO A 10 5.00 7.56 18.63
N LEU A 11 4.89 6.26 18.94
CA LEU A 11 4.11 5.27 18.20
C LEU A 11 2.92 4.72 18.99
N GLU A 12 2.53 5.33 20.10
CA GLU A 12 1.25 5.00 20.71
C GLU A 12 0.12 5.66 19.90
N VAL A 13 -0.49 4.87 19.02
CA VAL A 13 -1.81 5.15 18.46
C VAL A 13 -2.77 5.32 19.64
N PRO A 14 -3.52 6.43 19.77
CA PRO A 14 -4.43 6.60 20.89
C PRO A 14 -5.46 5.47 20.89
N LEU A 15 -5.48 4.70 21.98
CA LEU A 15 -6.50 3.73 22.28
C LEU A 15 -7.85 4.44 22.39
N GLY A 16 -8.67 4.38 21.32
CA GLY A 16 -10.02 4.93 21.36
C GLY A 16 -10.62 5.40 20.03
N GLY A 17 -9.88 5.36 18.92
CA GLY A 17 -10.44 5.61 17.59
C GLY A 17 -10.65 4.28 16.87
N SER A 18 -11.83 4.07 16.28
CA SER A 18 -12.09 2.95 15.37
C SER A 18 -11.00 2.94 14.29
N THR A 19 -10.15 1.90 14.28
CA THR A 19 -9.10 1.74 13.26
C THR A 19 -9.79 1.33 11.97
N MET A 20 -9.76 2.19 10.96
CA MET A 20 -10.28 1.85 9.64
C MET A 20 -9.34 0.84 9.01
N GLN A 21 -9.89 -0.29 8.57
CA GLN A 21 -9.14 -1.37 7.95
C GLN A 21 -9.67 -1.69 6.57
N VAL A 22 -8.80 -2.26 5.74
CA VAL A 22 -9.19 -2.87 4.45
C VAL A 22 -8.73 -4.32 4.45
N LEU A 23 -9.66 -5.22 4.13
CA LEU A 23 -9.35 -6.60 3.79
C LEU A 23 -9.09 -6.69 2.28
N MET A 24 -7.90 -7.13 1.90
CA MET A 24 -7.52 -7.42 0.53
C MET A 24 -7.43 -8.94 0.37
N GLU A 25 -8.41 -9.51 -0.31
CA GLU A 25 -8.43 -10.93 -0.67
C GLU A 25 -7.60 -11.13 -1.93
N THR A 26 -6.58 -11.97 -1.86
CA THR A 26 -5.70 -12.24 -3.00
C THR A 26 -5.66 -13.71 -3.36
N SER A 27 -5.15 -14.04 -4.53
CA SER A 27 -4.92 -15.42 -4.96
C SER A 27 -3.90 -16.19 -4.08
N ALA A 28 -3.08 -15.46 -3.30
CA ALA A 28 -2.11 -16.03 -2.38
C ALA A 28 -2.61 -16.07 -0.92
N GLY A 29 -3.75 -15.46 -0.60
CA GLY A 29 -4.35 -15.36 0.72
C GLY A 29 -4.83 -13.95 1.04
N ASN A 30 -5.23 -13.73 2.28
CA ASN A 30 -5.78 -12.47 2.75
C ASN A 30 -4.72 -11.58 3.38
N ILE A 31 -4.84 -10.28 3.14
CA ILE A 31 -4.00 -9.23 3.74
C ILE A 31 -4.96 -8.23 4.41
N THR A 32 -4.80 -7.99 5.70
CA THR A 32 -5.52 -6.94 6.41
C THR A 32 -4.60 -5.74 6.59
N ILE A 33 -5.09 -4.56 6.29
CA ILE A 33 -4.32 -3.31 6.26
C ILE A 33 -5.00 -2.28 7.15
N ASP A 34 -4.28 -1.75 8.13
CA ASP A 34 -4.69 -0.59 8.92
C ASP A 34 -4.45 0.69 8.12
N LEU A 35 -5.45 1.55 8.02
CA LEU A 35 -5.37 2.82 7.32
C LEU A 35 -5.12 3.97 8.31
N PHE A 36 -4.19 4.84 7.97
CA PHE A 36 -3.76 5.97 8.81
C PHE A 36 -4.57 7.24 8.52
N HIS A 37 -5.91 7.16 8.67
CA HIS A 37 -6.81 8.27 8.36
C HIS A 37 -6.52 9.55 9.15
N GLY A 38 -5.96 9.45 10.36
CA GLY A 38 -5.56 10.60 11.17
C GLY A 38 -4.29 11.32 10.65
N SER A 39 -3.40 10.59 9.98
CA SER A 39 -2.12 11.11 9.47
C SER A 39 -2.11 11.33 7.97
N ALA A 40 -3.00 10.66 7.24
CA ALA A 40 -3.10 10.72 5.79
C ALA A 40 -4.58 10.77 5.34
N PRO A 41 -5.39 11.75 5.83
CA PRO A 41 -6.83 11.75 5.60
C PRO A 41 -7.23 11.78 4.13
N ASP A 42 -6.57 12.57 3.31
CA ASP A 42 -6.92 12.72 1.88
C ASP A 42 -6.50 11.50 1.07
N THR A 43 -5.32 10.96 1.35
CA THR A 43 -4.81 9.75 0.69
C THR A 43 -5.64 8.53 1.05
N VAL A 44 -6.02 8.39 2.33
CA VAL A 44 -6.90 7.32 2.80
C VAL A 44 -8.30 7.46 2.17
N ALA A 45 -8.88 8.67 2.16
CA ALA A 45 -10.19 8.91 1.56
C ALA A 45 -10.22 8.52 0.07
N ASN A 46 -9.18 8.84 -0.67
CA ASN A 46 -9.03 8.43 -2.07
C ASN A 46 -8.95 6.90 -2.21
N PHE A 47 -8.16 6.24 -1.38
CA PHE A 47 -8.01 4.78 -1.41
C PHE A 47 -9.33 4.08 -1.04
N VAL A 48 -10.00 4.50 0.02
CA VAL A 48 -11.30 3.96 0.45
C VAL A 48 -12.36 4.13 -0.65
N LYS A 49 -12.45 5.31 -1.26
CA LYS A 49 -13.34 5.55 -2.40
C LYS A 49 -13.10 4.55 -3.53
N LEU A 50 -11.83 4.27 -3.87
CA LEU A 50 -11.48 3.31 -4.91
C LEU A 50 -11.85 1.87 -4.51
N VAL A 51 -11.66 1.49 -3.24
CA VAL A 51 -12.10 0.19 -2.71
C VAL A 51 -13.61 0.04 -2.83
N GLU A 52 -14.39 1.03 -2.40
CA GLU A 52 -15.86 1.03 -2.46
C GLU A 52 -16.40 1.00 -3.89
N MET A 53 -15.69 1.60 -4.83
CA MET A 53 -16.01 1.54 -6.27
C MET A 53 -15.65 0.18 -6.91
N GLY A 54 -15.02 -0.75 -6.19
CA GLY A 54 -14.53 -2.01 -6.74
C GLY A 54 -13.36 -1.84 -7.73
N HIS A 55 -12.65 -0.72 -7.67
CA HIS A 55 -11.56 -0.41 -8.61
C HIS A 55 -10.44 -1.46 -8.58
N TYR A 56 -10.14 -2.00 -7.41
CA TYR A 56 -9.06 -2.97 -7.22
C TYR A 56 -9.46 -4.42 -7.52
N ASP A 57 -10.74 -4.71 -7.63
CA ASP A 57 -11.26 -6.05 -7.81
C ASP A 57 -10.86 -6.62 -9.19
N GLY A 58 -10.16 -7.74 -9.16
CA GLY A 58 -9.67 -8.41 -10.37
C GLY A 58 -8.36 -7.85 -10.93
N LEU A 59 -7.77 -6.83 -10.32
CA LEU A 59 -6.44 -6.33 -10.72
C LEU A 59 -5.34 -7.28 -10.24
N HIS A 60 -4.12 -7.10 -10.78
CA HIS A 60 -2.96 -7.90 -10.43
C HIS A 60 -1.82 -7.03 -9.91
N PHE A 61 -0.99 -7.61 -9.05
CA PHE A 61 0.31 -7.04 -8.73
C PHE A 61 1.19 -7.14 -9.98
N HIS A 62 1.41 -6.03 -10.65
CA HIS A 62 2.08 -5.99 -11.95
C HIS A 62 3.59 -5.78 -11.87
N ARG A 63 4.09 -5.39 -10.70
CA ARG A 63 5.52 -5.18 -10.43
C ARG A 63 5.86 -5.67 -9.03
N VAL A 64 6.74 -6.66 -8.97
CA VAL A 64 7.15 -7.32 -7.73
C VAL A 64 8.66 -7.44 -7.71
N ILE A 65 9.30 -6.85 -6.71
CA ILE A 65 10.75 -6.87 -6.54
C ILE A 65 11.06 -7.43 -5.15
N GLU A 66 11.81 -8.52 -5.12
CA GLU A 66 12.26 -9.15 -3.88
C GLU A 66 13.15 -8.19 -3.08
N ASP A 67 13.04 -8.24 -1.75
CA ASP A 67 13.71 -7.32 -0.82
C ASP A 67 13.40 -5.84 -1.11
N PHE A 68 12.19 -5.55 -1.61
CA PHE A 68 11.75 -4.20 -1.86
C PHE A 68 10.24 -4.04 -1.63
N MET A 69 9.39 -4.40 -2.61
CA MET A 69 7.95 -4.14 -2.53
C MET A 69 7.15 -4.99 -3.53
N ILE A 70 5.84 -5.06 -3.30
CA ILE A 70 4.84 -5.52 -4.27
C ILE A 70 3.94 -4.34 -4.65
N GLN A 71 3.77 -4.10 -5.94
CA GLN A 71 3.02 -2.94 -6.47
C GLN A 71 1.82 -3.39 -7.28
N GLY A 72 0.68 -2.77 -7.02
CA GLY A 72 -0.58 -3.03 -7.70
C GLY A 72 -1.42 -1.76 -7.88
N GLY A 73 -2.69 -1.93 -8.24
CA GLY A 73 -3.66 -0.85 -8.36
C GLY A 73 -3.74 -0.17 -9.72
N CYS A 74 -2.99 -0.63 -10.71
CA CYS A 74 -3.11 -0.15 -12.09
C CYS A 74 -4.31 -0.81 -12.79
N PRO A 75 -5.29 -0.05 -13.33
CA PRO A 75 -6.45 -0.64 -14.00
C PRO A 75 -6.10 -1.48 -15.23
N HIS A 76 -4.97 -1.20 -15.89
CA HIS A 76 -4.49 -2.02 -17.00
C HIS A 76 -3.96 -3.40 -16.56
N SER A 77 -3.74 -3.61 -15.27
CA SER A 77 -3.34 -4.91 -14.72
C SER A 77 -4.52 -5.89 -14.56
N LYS A 78 -5.71 -5.53 -15.00
CA LYS A 78 -6.83 -6.47 -15.10
C LYS A 78 -6.50 -7.63 -16.05
N ASP A 79 -5.80 -7.34 -17.13
CA ASP A 79 -5.06 -8.32 -17.91
C ASP A 79 -3.63 -8.43 -17.35
N PRO A 80 -3.28 -9.58 -16.73
CA PRO A 80 -1.97 -9.74 -16.09
C PRO A 80 -0.80 -9.69 -17.08
N MET A 81 -1.05 -9.85 -18.37
CA MET A 81 -0.04 -9.79 -19.43
C MET A 81 -0.02 -8.46 -20.18
N SER A 82 -0.86 -7.50 -19.79
CA SER A 82 -0.93 -6.19 -20.44
C SER A 82 0.42 -5.48 -20.42
N ARG A 83 0.85 -5.02 -21.59
CA ARG A 83 2.04 -4.17 -21.74
C ARG A 83 1.84 -2.77 -21.16
N ARG A 84 0.58 -2.38 -20.90
CA ARG A 84 0.20 -1.08 -20.30
C ARG A 84 0.15 -1.14 -18.77
N ALA A 85 0.30 -2.31 -18.16
CA ALA A 85 0.32 -2.43 -16.71
C ALA A 85 1.42 -1.53 -16.11
N GLY A 86 1.04 -0.75 -15.11
CA GLY A 86 1.90 0.28 -14.49
C GLY A 86 1.72 1.70 -15.04
N THR A 87 0.99 1.87 -16.16
CA THR A 87 0.81 3.18 -16.81
C THR A 87 -0.55 3.83 -16.53
N GLY A 88 -1.47 3.13 -15.88
CA GLY A 88 -2.84 3.59 -15.67
C GLY A 88 -3.13 4.09 -14.26
N GLY A 89 -4.22 4.82 -14.14
CA GLY A 89 -4.77 5.35 -12.90
C GLY A 89 -6.28 5.45 -12.96
N PRO A 90 -6.91 6.04 -11.93
CA PRO A 90 -8.37 6.07 -11.78
C PRO A 90 -9.07 7.11 -12.66
N GLY A 91 -8.33 7.91 -13.41
CA GLY A 91 -8.87 9.05 -14.18
C GLY A 91 -8.66 10.40 -13.49
N TRP A 92 -8.03 10.41 -12.33
CA TRP A 92 -7.62 11.63 -11.61
C TRP A 92 -6.29 11.42 -10.88
N GLN A 93 -5.73 12.49 -10.38
CA GLN A 93 -4.53 12.50 -9.54
C GLN A 93 -4.84 13.21 -8.23
N ILE A 94 -4.11 12.84 -7.18
CA ILE A 94 -4.18 13.47 -5.87
C ILE A 94 -2.84 14.16 -5.55
N PRO A 95 -2.88 15.29 -4.83
CA PRO A 95 -1.66 15.95 -4.38
C PRO A 95 -0.93 15.08 -3.34
N CYS A 96 0.37 15.25 -3.23
CA CYS A 96 1.14 14.70 -2.13
C CYS A 96 0.75 15.38 -0.82
N GLU A 97 0.23 14.59 0.10
CA GLU A 97 -0.21 15.03 1.42
C GLU A 97 0.99 15.20 2.36
N PRO A 98 1.29 16.42 2.88
CA PRO A 98 2.52 16.65 3.65
C PRO A 98 2.63 15.78 4.91
N SER A 99 1.53 15.55 5.63
CA SER A 99 1.50 14.69 6.81
C SER A 99 1.80 13.23 6.48
N ALA A 100 1.29 12.73 5.35
CA ALA A 100 1.57 11.39 4.85
C ALA A 100 3.03 11.25 4.37
N LEU A 101 3.60 12.29 3.76
CA LEU A 101 5.03 12.33 3.37
C LEU A 101 5.98 12.35 4.57
N ALA A 102 5.53 12.83 5.72
CA ALA A 102 6.32 12.85 6.96
C ALA A 102 6.46 11.45 7.59
N LEU A 103 5.56 10.53 7.28
CA LEU A 103 5.63 9.14 7.73
C LEU A 103 6.78 8.40 7.04
N LYS A 104 7.26 7.34 7.68
CA LYS A 104 8.49 6.66 7.26
C LYS A 104 8.21 5.26 6.71
N HIS A 105 9.07 4.84 5.79
CA HIS A 105 9.14 3.48 5.27
C HIS A 105 10.18 2.68 6.07
N ASP A 106 9.97 2.54 7.36
CA ASP A 106 10.96 2.06 8.33
C ASP A 106 10.85 0.57 8.67
N LYS A 107 9.89 -0.13 8.07
CA LYS A 107 9.61 -1.54 8.33
C LYS A 107 8.96 -2.22 7.13
N PRO A 108 8.91 -3.58 7.11
CA PRO A 108 8.05 -4.32 6.18
C PRO A 108 6.56 -4.00 6.41
N GLY A 109 5.75 -4.12 5.36
CA GLY A 109 4.30 -3.98 5.42
C GLY A 109 3.78 -2.55 5.36
N VAL A 110 4.60 -1.56 5.04
CA VAL A 110 4.14 -0.18 4.86
C VAL A 110 3.33 -0.07 3.57
N LEU A 111 2.11 0.47 3.65
CA LEU A 111 1.28 0.82 2.51
C LEU A 111 1.59 2.26 2.09
N SER A 112 2.01 2.43 0.86
CA SER A 112 2.44 3.72 0.32
C SER A 112 1.94 3.95 -1.10
N MET A 113 1.73 5.23 -1.46
CA MET A 113 1.22 5.64 -2.77
C MET A 113 2.33 5.65 -3.82
N ALA A 114 2.15 4.85 -4.87
CA ALA A 114 3.01 4.93 -6.04
C ALA A 114 2.72 6.22 -6.82
N ASN A 115 3.75 6.80 -7.42
CA ASN A 115 3.64 8.01 -8.22
C ASN A 115 4.69 8.03 -9.34
N ALA A 116 4.47 8.92 -10.31
CA ALA A 116 5.41 9.24 -11.39
C ALA A 116 6.07 10.62 -11.18
N GLY A 117 6.19 11.03 -9.94
CA GLY A 117 6.68 12.33 -9.51
C GLY A 117 5.70 13.01 -8.55
N ARG A 118 6.01 14.20 -8.11
CA ARG A 118 5.21 14.94 -7.12
C ARG A 118 3.78 15.21 -7.64
N ASN A 119 2.79 14.98 -6.79
CA ASN A 119 1.37 15.24 -7.07
C ASN A 119 0.79 14.41 -8.23
N THR A 120 1.28 13.20 -8.44
CA THR A 120 0.80 12.28 -9.48
C THR A 120 0.23 10.98 -8.94
N GLY A 121 0.00 10.88 -7.64
CA GLY A 121 -0.67 9.74 -7.02
C GLY A 121 -2.09 9.54 -7.58
N GLY A 122 -2.53 8.31 -7.66
CA GLY A 122 -3.85 7.95 -8.18
C GLY A 122 -4.39 6.70 -7.52
N SER A 123 -4.34 5.57 -8.21
CA SER A 123 -4.80 4.29 -7.68
C SER A 123 -3.68 3.29 -7.39
N GLN A 124 -2.49 3.48 -7.96
CA GLN A 124 -1.40 2.55 -7.74
C GLN A 124 -0.79 2.72 -6.35
N PHE A 125 -0.54 1.61 -5.71
CA PHE A 125 0.05 1.53 -4.38
C PHE A 125 1.11 0.44 -4.32
N PHE A 126 1.92 0.44 -3.28
CA PHE A 126 2.82 -0.67 -2.99
C PHE A 126 2.81 -1.02 -1.50
N LEU A 127 3.11 -2.27 -1.22
CA LEU A 127 3.39 -2.79 0.12
C LEU A 127 4.87 -3.13 0.20
N THR A 128 5.57 -2.56 1.16
CA THR A 128 7.00 -2.85 1.35
C THR A 128 7.20 -4.24 1.96
N THR A 129 8.29 -4.88 1.59
CA THR A 129 8.70 -6.19 2.15
C THR A 129 9.91 -6.08 3.08
N VAL A 130 10.57 -4.93 3.04
CA VAL A 130 11.68 -4.52 3.92
C VAL A 130 11.52 -3.03 4.26
N ALA A 131 12.35 -2.50 5.15
CA ALA A 131 12.49 -1.06 5.32
C ALA A 131 13.08 -0.42 4.04
N THR A 132 12.47 0.66 3.57
CA THR A 132 12.84 1.34 2.32
C THR A 132 13.05 2.85 2.55
N PRO A 133 14.02 3.25 3.39
CA PRO A 133 14.17 4.64 3.84
C PRO A 133 14.45 5.63 2.70
N TRP A 134 14.97 5.17 1.56
CA TRP A 134 15.19 6.03 0.36
C TRP A 134 13.88 6.55 -0.26
N LEU A 135 12.71 5.99 0.10
CA LEU A 135 11.41 6.45 -0.36
C LEU A 135 10.81 7.54 0.53
N ASN A 136 11.39 7.78 1.71
CA ASN A 136 10.89 8.78 2.66
C ASN A 136 10.83 10.17 2.03
N GLY A 137 9.70 10.87 2.24
CA GLY A 137 9.46 12.21 1.71
C GLY A 137 9.05 12.26 0.24
N ASN A 138 9.11 11.16 -0.50
CA ASN A 138 8.75 11.09 -1.92
C ASN A 138 7.45 10.33 -2.19
N HIS A 139 7.05 9.46 -1.27
CA HIS A 139 5.83 8.67 -1.37
C HIS A 139 5.01 8.82 -0.10
N ALA A 140 3.70 9.06 -0.26
CA ALA A 140 2.78 9.21 0.85
C ALA A 140 2.49 7.85 1.50
N VAL A 141 2.90 7.68 2.75
CA VAL A 141 2.54 6.52 3.57
C VAL A 141 1.15 6.73 4.14
N PHE A 142 0.25 5.77 3.97
CA PHE A 142 -1.13 5.92 4.43
C PHE A 142 -1.72 4.68 5.11
N GLY A 143 -0.91 3.67 5.37
CA GLY A 143 -1.33 2.47 6.09
C GLY A 143 -0.18 1.50 6.36
N ALA A 144 -0.51 0.40 7.01
CA ALA A 144 0.39 -0.71 7.23
C ALA A 144 -0.38 -2.04 7.32
N VAL A 145 0.28 -3.11 6.88
CA VAL A 145 -0.25 -4.47 7.04
C VAL A 145 -0.32 -4.82 8.53
N SER A 146 -1.50 -5.18 9.01
CA SER A 146 -1.73 -5.67 10.36
C SER A 146 -1.78 -7.19 10.42
N GLU A 147 -2.28 -7.84 9.36
CA GLU A 147 -2.31 -9.30 9.23
C GLU A 147 -2.00 -9.70 7.78
N GLY A 148 -1.35 -10.84 7.59
CA GLY A 148 -1.07 -11.39 6.25
C GLY A 148 0.28 -11.00 5.67
N MET A 149 1.28 -10.63 6.47
CA MET A 149 2.65 -10.39 5.95
C MET A 149 3.26 -11.64 5.31
N ASP A 150 2.90 -12.84 5.76
CA ASP A 150 3.28 -14.10 5.12
C ASP A 150 2.74 -14.19 3.67
N VAL A 151 1.53 -13.68 3.42
CA VAL A 151 0.94 -13.58 2.07
C VAL A 151 1.70 -12.58 1.22
N VAL A 152 2.05 -11.40 1.77
CA VAL A 152 2.87 -10.39 1.07
C VAL A 152 4.22 -10.99 0.67
N HIS A 153 4.88 -11.70 1.58
CA HIS A 153 6.15 -12.40 1.29
C HIS A 153 6.00 -13.56 0.29
N ALA A 154 4.86 -14.26 0.28
CA ALA A 154 4.58 -15.30 -0.71
C ALA A 154 4.49 -14.68 -2.12
N ILE A 155 3.81 -13.54 -2.26
CA ILE A 155 3.72 -12.80 -3.53
C ILE A 155 5.12 -12.31 -3.94
N GLU A 156 5.89 -11.75 -3.00
CA GLU A 156 7.24 -11.25 -3.24
C GLU A 156 8.17 -12.31 -3.85
N ARG A 157 8.07 -13.54 -3.36
CA ARG A 157 8.93 -14.66 -3.75
C ARG A 157 8.49 -15.37 -5.03
N CYS A 158 7.37 -14.98 -5.64
CA CYS A 158 6.93 -15.58 -6.89
C CYS A 158 8.01 -15.44 -7.98
N ARG A 159 8.01 -16.33 -8.95
CA ARG A 159 8.88 -16.22 -10.12
C ARG A 159 8.50 -14.98 -10.93
N LYS A 160 9.48 -14.21 -11.39
CA LYS A 160 9.28 -12.99 -12.19
C LYS A 160 9.73 -13.22 -13.63
N LEU A 161 9.05 -12.56 -14.53
CA LEU A 161 9.47 -12.33 -15.91
C LEU A 161 10.32 -11.06 -15.99
N PRO A 162 11.01 -10.79 -17.12
CA PRO A 162 11.67 -9.49 -17.34
C PRO A 162 10.72 -8.32 -17.11
N GLY A 163 11.20 -7.27 -16.42
CA GLY A 163 10.40 -6.11 -16.01
C GLY A 163 9.66 -6.31 -14.68
N ASP A 164 10.13 -7.26 -13.84
CA ASP A 164 9.63 -7.49 -12.48
C ASP A 164 8.15 -7.91 -12.42
N ARG A 165 7.64 -8.44 -13.51
CA ARG A 165 6.27 -8.96 -13.59
C ARG A 165 6.21 -10.38 -13.05
N PRO A 166 5.23 -10.72 -12.18
CA PRO A 166 4.99 -12.11 -11.81
C PRO A 166 4.76 -13.00 -13.03
N ALA A 167 5.45 -14.14 -13.07
CA ALA A 167 5.29 -15.13 -14.14
C ALA A 167 3.93 -15.84 -14.06
N GLU A 168 3.46 -16.07 -12.82
CA GLU A 168 2.10 -16.51 -12.52
C GLU A 168 1.32 -15.33 -11.96
N PRO A 169 0.10 -15.06 -12.49
CA PRO A 169 -0.68 -13.90 -12.04
C PRO A 169 -0.89 -13.89 -10.53
N GLN A 170 -0.58 -12.77 -9.89
CA GLN A 170 -0.85 -12.50 -8.48
C GLN A 170 -2.03 -11.55 -8.41
N GLN A 171 -3.23 -12.09 -8.21
CA GLN A 171 -4.48 -11.34 -8.34
C GLN A 171 -4.97 -10.79 -7.00
N ILE A 172 -5.46 -9.56 -7.03
CA ILE A 172 -6.35 -8.99 -6.01
C ILE A 172 -7.78 -9.42 -6.40
N ILE A 173 -8.37 -10.33 -5.66
CA ILE A 173 -9.72 -10.83 -5.94
C ILE A 173 -10.74 -9.76 -5.60
N ARG A 174 -10.61 -9.18 -4.39
CA ARG A 174 -11.50 -8.13 -3.90
C ARG A 174 -10.85 -7.36 -2.76
N CYS A 175 -11.20 -6.07 -2.64
CA CYS A 175 -10.91 -5.26 -1.47
C CYS A 175 -12.22 -4.84 -0.79
N THR A 176 -12.24 -4.89 0.54
CA THR A 176 -13.42 -4.52 1.35
C THR A 176 -12.99 -3.67 2.54
N VAL A 177 -13.68 -2.55 2.77
CA VAL A 177 -13.49 -1.75 3.98
C VAL A 177 -14.13 -2.50 5.14
N LEU A 178 -13.39 -2.66 6.25
CA LEU A 178 -13.87 -3.21 7.51
C LEU A 178 -14.21 -2.07 8.46
N GLU A 179 -15.39 -2.16 9.08
CA GLU A 179 -15.86 -1.22 10.12
C GLU A 179 -15.40 -1.64 11.52
#